data_52005fa4e5d1a5930b1e3cfe786e5411
#
_entry.id   52005fa4e5d1a5930b1e3cfe786e5411
#
_cell.length_a   1.000
_cell.length_b   1.000
_cell.length_c   1.000
_cell.angle_alpha   90.00
_cell.angle_beta   90.00
_cell.angle_gamma   90.00
#
_symmetry.space_group_name_H-M   'P 1'
#
loop_
_entity.id
_entity.type
_entity.pdbx_description
1 polymer ?
#
loop_
_entity_poly.entity_id
_entity_poly.type
_entity_poly.pdbx_seq_one_letter_code
_entity_poly.pdbx_strand_id
1 'polypeptide(L)'
;MENHTNKTYQERMNKTALSKFDVIEKHLDKGIKLLDFGSGFSPEFIKQVQQTGAHYVAYDVSQIVQNQLKENNIDFLTKEQLVNAEDEFDVIYLSSVFHELMSYLSRPERRETFAMLDKALKPDGVIIIRDWGHGRQPRRPVALEVTSKDVNDEVQTWVEALIKNSIINTPWITEDENDNVIVPYIYKHVPHYLYEIMFHVVWGLGSLERESKESYALDYHHIDKWICQPYNYKIVHQYEEYDETYLPHLQKYFKLDSLPWPTKIIYELKKEAC
;
A
#
# COMPACT_ATOMS: atom_id res chain seq x y z
N MET A 1 15.19 -8.09 2.63
CA MET A 1 14.80 -8.43 1.24
C MET A 1 14.74 -9.94 0.94
N GLU A 2 14.48 -10.81 1.92
CA GLU A 2 14.53 -12.27 1.71
C GLU A 2 13.18 -12.98 1.57
N ASN A 3 12.04 -12.28 1.66
CA ASN A 3 10.72 -12.93 1.76
C ASN A 3 9.89 -13.00 0.47
N HIS A 4 10.40 -12.54 -0.67
CA HIS A 4 9.68 -12.68 -1.94
C HIS A 4 9.68 -14.11 -2.53
N THR A 5 10.36 -15.05 -1.87
CA THR A 5 10.38 -16.47 -2.25
C THR A 5 9.34 -17.32 -1.50
N ASN A 6 8.62 -16.73 -0.53
CA ASN A 6 7.64 -17.50 0.23
C ASN A 6 6.39 -17.74 -0.64
N LYS A 7 6.05 -19.01 -0.85
CA LYS A 7 4.83 -19.46 -1.56
C LYS A 7 3.58 -18.70 -1.10
N THR A 8 3.49 -18.40 0.20
CA THR A 8 2.40 -17.63 0.80
C THR A 8 2.35 -16.18 0.29
N TYR A 9 3.49 -15.55 0.03
CA TYR A 9 3.54 -14.20 -0.55
C TYR A 9 3.03 -14.20 -1.99
N GLN A 10 3.49 -15.14 -2.82
CA GLN A 10 3.03 -15.27 -4.21
C GLN A 10 1.53 -15.60 -4.30
N GLU A 11 1.02 -16.45 -3.41
CA GLU A 11 -0.41 -16.76 -3.33
C GLU A 11 -1.24 -15.51 -2.98
N ARG A 12 -0.75 -14.65 -2.09
CA ARG A 12 -1.41 -13.36 -1.77
C ARG A 12 -1.35 -12.40 -2.96
N MET A 13 -0.21 -12.29 -3.63
CA MET A 13 -0.05 -11.45 -4.83
C MET A 13 -1.03 -11.86 -5.93
N ASN A 14 -1.20 -13.17 -6.16
CA ASN A 14 -2.14 -13.68 -7.14
C ASN A 14 -3.61 -13.44 -6.75
N LYS A 15 -3.95 -13.55 -5.45
CA LYS A 15 -5.32 -13.25 -4.98
C LYS A 15 -5.72 -11.79 -5.21
N THR A 16 -4.77 -10.87 -5.14
CA THR A 16 -5.02 -9.44 -5.36
C THR A 16 -4.85 -9.02 -6.83
N ALA A 17 -4.49 -9.94 -7.72
CA ALA A 17 -4.24 -9.63 -9.14
C ALA A 17 -5.47 -9.03 -9.82
N LEU A 18 -6.66 -9.61 -9.58
CA LEU A 18 -7.93 -9.10 -10.14
C LEU A 18 -8.22 -7.69 -9.66
N SER A 19 -8.20 -7.45 -8.36
CA SER A 19 -8.48 -6.12 -7.81
C SER A 19 -7.45 -5.06 -8.23
N LYS A 20 -6.19 -5.46 -8.45
CA LYS A 20 -5.18 -4.58 -9.02
C LYS A 20 -5.49 -4.22 -10.46
N PHE A 21 -5.93 -5.19 -11.25
CA PHE A 21 -6.27 -4.99 -12.67
C PHE A 21 -7.51 -4.11 -12.82
N ASP A 22 -8.57 -4.36 -12.06
CA ASP A 22 -9.83 -3.58 -12.11
C ASP A 22 -9.60 -2.08 -11.91
N VAL A 23 -8.59 -1.71 -11.11
CA VAL A 23 -8.22 -0.31 -10.86
C VAL A 23 -7.70 0.39 -12.12
N ILE A 24 -6.97 -0.32 -12.96
CA ILE A 24 -6.27 0.25 -14.13
C ILE A 24 -6.90 -0.11 -15.47
N GLU A 25 -7.81 -1.10 -15.52
CA GLU A 25 -8.39 -1.65 -16.76
C GLU A 25 -8.89 -0.53 -17.70
N LYS A 26 -9.60 0.45 -17.18
CA LYS A 26 -10.16 1.57 -17.97
C LYS A 26 -9.10 2.47 -18.64
N HIS A 27 -7.84 2.35 -18.25
CA HIS A 27 -6.71 3.09 -18.82
C HIS A 27 -5.89 2.24 -19.78
N LEU A 28 -6.25 0.96 -19.94
CA LEU A 28 -5.51 0.01 -20.77
C LEU A 28 -6.24 -0.26 -22.06
N ASP A 29 -5.53 -0.07 -23.16
CA ASP A 29 -5.99 -0.38 -24.50
C ASP A 29 -4.79 -0.70 -25.39
N LYS A 30 -5.03 -1.14 -26.59
CA LYS A 30 -3.99 -1.45 -27.58
C LYS A 30 -3.11 -0.22 -27.84
N GLY A 31 -1.80 -0.39 -27.62
CA GLY A 31 -0.78 0.64 -27.83
C GLY A 31 -0.49 1.50 -26.60
N ILE A 32 -1.24 1.35 -25.51
CA ILE A 32 -0.91 1.96 -24.22
C ILE A 32 0.33 1.29 -23.63
N LYS A 33 1.27 2.10 -23.13
CA LYS A 33 2.46 1.62 -22.42
C LYS A 33 2.32 1.85 -20.93
N LEU A 34 2.27 0.76 -20.17
CA LEU A 34 2.14 0.75 -18.70
C LEU A 34 3.51 0.51 -18.06
N LEU A 35 3.89 1.35 -17.12
CA LEU A 35 4.95 1.07 -16.14
C LEU A 35 4.32 0.61 -14.83
N ASP A 36 4.59 -0.63 -14.41
CA ASP A 36 4.27 -1.16 -13.09
C ASP A 36 5.48 -0.94 -12.17
N PHE A 37 5.42 0.08 -11.34
CA PHE A 37 6.53 0.52 -10.49
C PHE A 37 6.44 -0.13 -9.11
N GLY A 38 7.49 -0.90 -8.74
CA GLY A 38 7.45 -1.79 -7.57
C GLY A 38 6.56 -3.01 -7.85
N SER A 39 6.75 -3.58 -9.04
CA SER A 39 5.82 -4.56 -9.64
C SER A 39 5.67 -5.84 -8.82
N GLY A 40 6.71 -6.25 -8.08
CA GLY A 40 6.81 -7.64 -7.66
C GLY A 40 6.78 -8.57 -8.89
N PHE A 41 6.32 -9.81 -8.67
CA PHE A 41 6.07 -10.73 -9.77
C PHE A 41 4.69 -11.37 -9.60
N SER A 42 3.71 -10.95 -10.43
CA SER A 42 2.35 -11.49 -10.45
C SER A 42 1.95 -11.90 -11.88
N PRO A 43 2.16 -13.18 -12.25
CA PRO A 43 1.86 -13.66 -13.60
C PRO A 43 0.43 -13.42 -14.05
N GLU A 44 -0.54 -13.56 -13.14
CA GLU A 44 -1.96 -13.34 -13.45
C GLU A 44 -2.26 -11.89 -13.79
N PHE A 45 -1.69 -10.93 -13.03
CA PHE A 45 -1.84 -9.50 -13.31
C PHE A 45 -1.20 -9.12 -14.65
N ILE A 46 0.04 -9.59 -14.89
CA ILE A 46 0.76 -9.36 -16.15
C ILE A 46 -0.04 -9.85 -17.34
N LYS A 47 -0.58 -11.10 -17.24
CA LYS A 47 -1.40 -11.70 -18.28
C LYS A 47 -2.67 -10.88 -18.57
N GLN A 48 -3.35 -10.40 -17.55
CA GLN A 48 -4.55 -9.57 -17.73
C GLN A 48 -4.21 -8.27 -18.46
N VAL A 49 -3.13 -7.57 -18.07
CA VAL A 49 -2.68 -6.37 -18.78
C VAL A 49 -2.36 -6.67 -20.25
N GLN A 50 -1.60 -7.74 -20.53
CA GLN A 50 -1.26 -8.11 -21.90
C GLN A 50 -2.48 -8.48 -22.75
N GLN A 51 -3.54 -9.03 -22.16
CA GLN A 51 -4.78 -9.35 -22.87
C GLN A 51 -5.54 -8.13 -23.38
N THR A 52 -5.35 -6.94 -22.80
CA THR A 52 -5.91 -5.69 -23.32
C THR A 52 -5.19 -5.21 -24.59
N GLY A 53 -4.02 -5.74 -24.90
CA GLY A 53 -3.12 -5.28 -25.95
C GLY A 53 -2.20 -4.14 -25.51
N ALA A 54 -2.20 -3.77 -24.23
CA ALA A 54 -1.27 -2.82 -23.66
C ALA A 54 0.13 -3.44 -23.52
N HIS A 55 1.15 -2.61 -23.63
CA HIS A 55 2.54 -3.00 -23.42
C HIS A 55 2.90 -2.85 -21.94
N TYR A 56 3.05 -3.99 -21.25
CA TYR A 56 3.44 -4.05 -19.84
C TYR A 56 4.95 -3.96 -19.69
N VAL A 57 5.41 -3.05 -18.85
CA VAL A 57 6.83 -2.90 -18.47
C VAL A 57 6.90 -2.84 -16.94
N ALA A 58 7.75 -3.67 -16.35
CA ALA A 58 7.96 -3.72 -14.92
C ALA A 58 9.16 -2.87 -14.47
N TYR A 59 9.11 -2.41 -13.23
CA TYR A 59 10.28 -1.93 -12.50
C TYR A 59 10.23 -2.43 -11.07
N ASP A 60 11.31 -3.07 -10.63
CA ASP A 60 11.46 -3.51 -9.24
C ASP A 60 12.95 -3.47 -8.85
N VAL A 61 13.23 -3.12 -7.57
CA VAL A 61 14.60 -3.06 -7.04
C VAL A 61 15.12 -4.45 -6.59
N SER A 62 14.20 -5.41 -6.42
CA SER A 62 14.53 -6.77 -5.97
C SER A 62 15.17 -7.58 -7.09
N GLN A 63 16.40 -8.03 -6.90
CA GLN A 63 17.07 -8.91 -7.85
C GLN A 63 16.30 -10.22 -8.08
N ILE A 64 15.59 -10.73 -7.07
CA ILE A 64 14.76 -11.93 -7.19
C ILE A 64 13.63 -11.68 -8.18
N VAL A 65 12.93 -10.54 -8.04
CA VAL A 65 11.85 -10.15 -8.96
C VAL A 65 12.39 -9.96 -10.38
N GLN A 66 13.51 -9.26 -10.55
CA GLN A 66 14.14 -9.05 -11.86
C GLN A 66 14.50 -10.39 -12.54
N ASN A 67 15.01 -11.36 -11.78
CA ASN A 67 15.31 -12.69 -12.32
C ASN A 67 14.02 -13.41 -12.77
N GLN A 68 12.94 -13.34 -11.97
CA GLN A 68 11.65 -13.93 -12.33
C GLN A 68 11.06 -13.29 -13.60
N LEU A 69 11.13 -11.95 -13.71
CA LEU A 69 10.68 -11.23 -14.91
C LEU A 69 11.47 -11.68 -16.14
N LYS A 70 12.80 -11.76 -16.03
CA LYS A 70 13.68 -12.20 -17.10
C LYS A 70 13.41 -13.64 -17.53
N GLU A 71 13.26 -14.57 -16.59
CA GLU A 71 12.97 -15.99 -16.85
C GLU A 71 11.64 -16.19 -17.57
N ASN A 72 10.68 -15.28 -17.35
CA ASN A 72 9.36 -15.30 -17.98
C ASN A 72 9.25 -14.42 -19.24
N ASN A 73 10.37 -13.84 -19.73
CA ASN A 73 10.41 -12.93 -20.87
C ASN A 73 9.47 -11.73 -20.73
N ILE A 74 9.39 -11.17 -19.52
CA ILE A 74 8.63 -9.95 -19.25
C ILE A 74 9.57 -8.75 -19.36
N ASP A 75 9.14 -7.71 -20.06
CA ASP A 75 9.89 -6.48 -20.19
C ASP A 75 10.00 -5.77 -18.84
N PHE A 76 11.22 -5.39 -18.48
CA PHE A 76 11.47 -4.62 -17.26
C PHE A 76 12.61 -3.62 -17.45
N LEU A 77 12.61 -2.55 -16.66
CA LEU A 77 13.65 -1.53 -16.67
C LEU A 77 14.63 -1.72 -15.52
N THR A 78 15.89 -1.45 -15.80
CA THR A 78 16.89 -1.15 -14.77
C THR A 78 16.69 0.27 -14.25
N LYS A 79 17.30 0.61 -13.10
CA LYS A 79 17.27 1.98 -12.57
C LYS A 79 17.83 2.99 -13.60
N GLU A 80 18.91 2.64 -14.28
CA GLU A 80 19.55 3.51 -15.29
C GLU A 80 18.61 3.76 -16.48
N GLN A 81 17.91 2.73 -16.96
CA GLN A 81 16.95 2.88 -18.05
C GLN A 81 15.77 3.77 -17.63
N LEU A 82 15.24 3.58 -16.42
CA LEU A 82 14.14 4.40 -15.94
C LEU A 82 14.52 5.85 -15.71
N VAL A 83 15.73 6.14 -15.21
CA VAL A 83 16.27 7.52 -15.08
C VAL A 83 16.36 8.23 -16.44
N ASN A 84 16.64 7.47 -17.51
CA ASN A 84 16.74 8.01 -18.87
C ASN A 84 15.42 8.02 -19.64
N ALA A 85 14.37 7.39 -19.12
CA ALA A 85 13.04 7.41 -19.73
C ALA A 85 12.47 8.85 -19.73
N GLU A 86 11.88 9.26 -20.85
CA GLU A 86 11.27 10.58 -21.04
C GLU A 86 10.04 10.44 -21.92
N ASP A 87 8.88 10.93 -21.45
CA ASP A 87 7.59 10.87 -22.15
C ASP A 87 7.28 9.47 -22.76
N GLU A 88 7.61 8.43 -22.00
CA GLU A 88 7.60 7.07 -22.51
C GLU A 88 6.30 6.31 -22.15
N PHE A 89 5.73 6.57 -20.95
CA PHE A 89 4.61 5.81 -20.42
C PHE A 89 3.31 6.58 -20.45
N ASP A 90 2.25 5.92 -20.86
CA ASP A 90 0.86 6.45 -20.81
C ASP A 90 0.28 6.31 -19.40
N VAL A 91 0.66 5.22 -18.71
CA VAL A 91 0.20 4.90 -17.36
C VAL A 91 1.41 4.51 -16.51
N ILE A 92 1.52 5.11 -15.32
CA ILE A 92 2.44 4.64 -14.27
C ILE A 92 1.59 4.16 -13.10
N TYR A 93 1.76 2.90 -12.71
CA TYR A 93 1.02 2.26 -11.64
C TYR A 93 1.92 1.94 -10.45
N LEU A 94 1.52 2.40 -9.26
CA LEU A 94 2.16 2.11 -7.99
C LEU A 94 1.16 1.36 -7.11
N SER A 95 1.30 0.04 -7.00
CA SER A 95 0.40 -0.78 -6.20
C SER A 95 1.10 -1.38 -4.99
N SER A 96 0.74 -0.92 -3.79
CA SER A 96 1.34 -1.36 -2.52
C SER A 96 2.86 -1.15 -2.46
N VAL A 97 3.33 -0.01 -2.95
CA VAL A 97 4.75 0.39 -2.95
C VAL A 97 4.95 1.82 -2.45
N PHE A 98 3.92 2.68 -2.54
CA PHE A 98 4.06 4.08 -2.12
C PHE A 98 4.36 4.19 -0.63
N HIS A 99 3.73 3.38 0.22
CA HIS A 99 4.02 3.31 1.66
C HIS A 99 5.48 2.92 1.94
N GLU A 100 6.08 2.00 1.15
CA GLU A 100 7.49 1.64 1.27
C GLU A 100 8.40 2.83 0.89
N LEU A 101 8.07 3.56 -0.19
CA LEU A 101 8.81 4.77 -0.57
C LEU A 101 8.77 5.82 0.56
N MET A 102 7.60 5.96 1.23
CA MET A 102 7.46 6.89 2.35
C MET A 102 8.19 6.42 3.60
N SER A 103 8.31 5.12 3.83
CA SER A 103 8.91 4.55 5.03
C SER A 103 10.43 4.42 4.94
N TYR A 104 10.96 4.02 3.79
CA TYR A 104 12.37 3.66 3.64
C TYR A 104 13.24 4.72 2.97
N LEU A 105 12.67 5.55 2.09
CA LEU A 105 13.48 6.54 1.40
C LEU A 105 13.64 7.83 2.22
N SER A 106 14.81 8.40 2.16
CA SER A 106 15.06 9.76 2.65
C SER A 106 14.34 10.81 1.78
N ARG A 107 14.22 12.04 2.29
CA ARG A 107 13.58 13.12 1.52
C ARG A 107 14.22 13.38 0.14
N PRO A 108 15.56 13.41 0.00
CA PRO A 108 16.20 13.55 -1.32
C PRO A 108 15.85 12.39 -2.25
N GLU A 109 15.93 11.14 -1.78
CA GLU A 109 15.63 9.94 -2.57
C GLU A 109 14.16 9.91 -3.04
N ARG A 110 13.20 10.33 -2.19
CA ARG A 110 11.79 10.46 -2.60
C ARG A 110 11.64 11.48 -3.74
N ARG A 111 12.29 12.66 -3.63
CA ARG A 111 12.25 13.67 -4.68
C ARG A 111 12.85 13.16 -5.98
N GLU A 112 13.99 12.48 -5.93
CA GLU A 112 14.61 11.86 -7.10
C GLU A 112 13.68 10.83 -7.74
N THR A 113 13.05 9.96 -6.92
CA THR A 113 12.12 8.95 -7.41
C THR A 113 10.92 9.57 -8.11
N PHE A 114 10.27 10.57 -7.50
CA PHE A 114 9.09 11.19 -8.13
C PHE A 114 9.45 12.06 -9.33
N ALA A 115 10.62 12.73 -9.35
CA ALA A 115 11.11 13.44 -10.52
C ALA A 115 11.35 12.49 -11.71
N MET A 116 11.88 11.30 -11.43
CA MET A 116 12.08 10.25 -12.43
C MET A 116 10.75 9.75 -13.01
N LEU A 117 9.74 9.50 -12.16
CA LEU A 117 8.41 9.08 -12.62
C LEU A 117 7.72 10.19 -13.42
N ASP A 118 7.83 11.46 -12.96
CA ASP A 118 7.28 12.61 -13.66
C ASP A 118 7.87 12.77 -15.06
N LYS A 119 9.19 12.61 -15.19
CA LYS A 119 9.90 12.67 -16.47
C LYS A 119 9.50 11.52 -17.40
N ALA A 120 9.33 10.32 -16.87
CA ALA A 120 9.00 9.12 -17.64
C ALA A 120 7.56 9.09 -18.14
N LEU A 121 6.63 9.82 -17.48
CA LEU A 121 5.24 9.90 -17.85
C LEU A 121 5.01 10.86 -19.01
N LYS A 122 4.25 10.46 -20.01
CA LYS A 122 3.79 11.33 -21.10
C LYS A 122 2.99 12.53 -20.58
N PRO A 123 2.93 13.66 -21.29
CA PRO A 123 2.17 14.85 -20.86
C PRO A 123 0.70 14.56 -20.54
N ASP A 124 0.05 13.69 -21.32
CA ASP A 124 -1.36 13.31 -21.14
C ASP A 124 -1.53 12.02 -20.30
N GLY A 125 -0.43 11.50 -19.77
CA GLY A 125 -0.41 10.27 -19.00
C GLY A 125 -1.10 10.37 -17.63
N VAL A 126 -1.25 9.23 -16.97
CA VAL A 126 -1.85 9.13 -15.64
C VAL A 126 -0.94 8.36 -14.69
N ILE A 127 -0.78 8.87 -13.47
CA ILE A 127 -0.20 8.11 -12.36
C ILE A 127 -1.36 7.56 -11.54
N ILE A 128 -1.33 6.26 -11.27
CA ILE A 128 -2.31 5.59 -10.44
C ILE A 128 -1.59 4.99 -9.23
N ILE A 129 -2.02 5.39 -8.04
CA ILE A 129 -1.49 4.89 -6.78
C ILE A 129 -2.61 4.13 -6.07
N ARG A 130 -2.39 2.84 -5.81
CA ARG A 130 -3.26 1.99 -5.00
C ARG A 130 -2.47 1.50 -3.80
N ASP A 131 -2.77 2.03 -2.63
CA ASP A 131 -1.98 1.70 -1.45
C ASP A 131 -2.79 1.72 -0.16
N TRP A 132 -2.18 1.28 0.94
CA TRP A 132 -2.74 1.38 2.27
C TRP A 132 -3.14 2.82 2.57
N GLY A 133 -4.27 3.00 3.24
CA GLY A 133 -4.70 4.31 3.64
C GLY A 133 -6.05 4.27 4.35
N HIS A 134 -6.21 5.11 5.36
CA HIS A 134 -7.40 5.12 6.23
C HIS A 134 -8.61 5.87 5.65
N GLY A 135 -8.53 6.37 4.42
CA GLY A 135 -9.62 7.07 3.76
C GLY A 135 -10.05 8.37 4.44
N ARG A 136 -11.31 8.72 4.26
CA ARG A 136 -11.91 9.84 4.98
C ARG A 136 -12.09 9.45 6.45
N GLN A 137 -11.43 10.17 7.32
CA GLN A 137 -11.50 9.89 8.75
C GLN A 137 -12.95 9.96 9.27
N PRO A 138 -13.39 8.98 10.06
CA PRO A 138 -14.62 9.10 10.80
C PRO A 138 -14.50 10.32 11.74
N ARG A 139 -15.50 11.17 11.76
CA ARG A 139 -15.51 12.39 12.60
C ARG A 139 -15.56 12.10 14.11
N ARG A 140 -15.65 10.84 14.53
CA ARG A 140 -15.75 10.41 15.92
C ARG A 140 -14.55 9.56 16.29
N PRO A 141 -14.09 9.60 17.55
CA PRO A 141 -13.12 8.66 18.05
C PRO A 141 -13.61 7.23 17.82
N VAL A 142 -12.77 6.41 17.24
CA VAL A 142 -13.02 4.99 17.06
C VAL A 142 -12.29 4.25 18.16
N ALA A 143 -12.81 3.10 18.55
CA ALA A 143 -12.22 2.22 19.53
C ALA A 143 -12.07 0.83 18.92
N LEU A 144 -10.94 0.18 19.16
CA LEU A 144 -10.71 -1.22 18.83
C LEU A 144 -10.81 -2.05 20.10
N GLU A 145 -11.80 -2.92 20.16
CA GLU A 145 -11.98 -3.87 21.26
C GLU A 145 -11.32 -5.20 20.91
N VAL A 146 -10.38 -5.65 21.74
CA VAL A 146 -9.64 -6.89 21.53
C VAL A 146 -10.49 -8.10 21.98
N THR A 147 -10.36 -9.22 21.28
CA THR A 147 -11.21 -10.41 21.49
C THR A 147 -10.94 -11.14 22.81
N SER A 148 -9.68 -11.19 23.28
CA SER A 148 -9.28 -11.88 24.51
C SER A 148 -7.97 -11.32 25.08
N LYS A 149 -7.64 -11.73 26.30
CA LYS A 149 -6.39 -11.35 26.96
C LYS A 149 -5.16 -11.87 26.24
N ASP A 150 -5.16 -13.11 25.80
CA ASP A 150 -4.00 -13.71 25.11
C ASP A 150 -3.72 -13.00 23.77
N VAL A 151 -4.77 -12.60 23.07
CA VAL A 151 -4.67 -11.80 21.84
C VAL A 151 -4.17 -10.40 22.14
N ASN A 152 -4.54 -9.82 23.31
CA ASN A 152 -4.06 -8.50 23.70
C ASN A 152 -2.54 -8.46 23.84
N ASP A 153 -1.89 -9.50 24.34
CA ASP A 153 -0.43 -9.56 24.48
C ASP A 153 0.26 -9.48 23.11
N GLU A 154 -0.32 -10.11 22.08
CA GLU A 154 0.16 -10.00 20.70
C GLU A 154 -0.05 -8.59 20.13
N VAL A 155 -1.24 -8.02 20.31
CA VAL A 155 -1.56 -6.64 19.87
C VAL A 155 -0.63 -5.64 20.55
N GLN A 156 -0.38 -5.80 21.86
CA GLN A 156 0.51 -4.93 22.61
C GLN A 156 1.95 -5.00 22.11
N THR A 157 2.43 -6.19 21.74
CA THR A 157 3.75 -6.36 21.11
C THR A 157 3.87 -5.54 19.82
N TRP A 158 2.82 -5.54 18.98
CA TRP A 158 2.76 -4.69 17.79
C TRP A 158 2.74 -3.19 18.14
N VAL A 159 1.91 -2.79 19.09
CA VAL A 159 1.82 -1.40 19.56
C VAL A 159 3.19 -0.88 20.02
N GLU A 160 3.91 -1.66 20.84
CA GLU A 160 5.24 -1.30 21.31
C GLU A 160 6.25 -1.16 20.17
N ALA A 161 6.21 -2.06 19.18
CA ALA A 161 7.08 -1.99 18.01
C ALA A 161 6.78 -0.76 17.14
N LEU A 162 5.50 -0.44 16.92
CA LEU A 162 5.07 0.74 16.16
C LEU A 162 5.45 2.05 16.87
N ILE A 163 5.34 2.11 18.19
CA ILE A 163 5.80 3.25 19.00
C ILE A 163 7.32 3.40 18.88
N LYS A 164 8.07 2.30 19.06
CA LYS A 164 9.53 2.29 18.94
C LYS A 164 10.02 2.81 17.60
N ASN A 165 9.30 2.49 16.52
CA ASN A 165 9.62 2.95 15.18
C ASN A 165 8.98 4.30 14.82
N SER A 166 8.33 4.98 15.78
CA SER A 166 7.68 6.29 15.59
C SER A 166 6.55 6.31 14.55
N ILE A 167 5.91 5.17 14.33
CA ILE A 167 4.74 5.05 13.45
C ILE A 167 3.49 5.57 14.16
N ILE A 168 3.33 5.24 15.45
CA ILE A 168 2.23 5.73 16.28
C ILE A 168 2.74 6.35 17.57
N ASN A 169 1.90 7.16 18.23
CA ASN A 169 2.08 7.55 19.61
C ASN A 169 1.38 6.55 20.56
N THR A 170 1.70 6.62 21.85
CA THR A 170 1.12 5.73 22.86
C THR A 170 -0.41 5.82 22.86
N PRO A 171 -1.14 4.76 22.56
CA PRO A 171 -2.60 4.73 22.62
C PRO A 171 -3.06 4.77 24.07
N TRP A 172 -4.28 5.26 24.27
CA TRP A 172 -4.96 5.13 25.58
C TRP A 172 -5.59 3.75 25.65
N ILE A 173 -5.18 2.97 26.62
CA ILE A 173 -5.78 1.67 26.93
C ILE A 173 -6.71 1.91 28.12
N THR A 174 -7.99 1.59 27.97
CA THR A 174 -8.93 1.57 29.10
C THR A 174 -9.09 0.14 29.55
N GLU A 175 -8.63 -0.15 30.76
CA GLU A 175 -9.03 -1.32 31.54
C GLU A 175 -10.30 -0.93 32.31
N ASP A 176 -11.30 -1.80 32.37
CA ASP A 176 -12.45 -1.56 33.24
C ASP A 176 -12.07 -2.08 34.63
N GLU A 177 -12.28 -1.26 35.67
CA GLU A 177 -11.79 -1.51 37.02
C GLU A 177 -12.65 -2.57 37.82
N ASN A 178 -13.49 -3.33 37.17
CA ASN A 178 -14.29 -4.35 37.84
C ASN A 178 -13.56 -5.69 37.92
N ASP A 179 -13.04 -6.02 39.08
CA ASP A 179 -12.23 -7.19 39.42
C ASP A 179 -12.80 -8.57 39.09
N ASN A 180 -13.97 -8.71 38.51
CA ASN A 180 -14.65 -9.99 38.27
C ASN A 180 -15.14 -10.22 36.83
N VAL A 181 -14.90 -9.34 35.89
CA VAL A 181 -15.29 -9.53 34.49
C VAL A 181 -14.01 -9.42 33.66
N ILE A 182 -13.77 -10.40 32.77
CA ILE A 182 -12.74 -10.31 31.74
C ILE A 182 -13.17 -9.16 30.84
N VAL A 183 -12.60 -8.00 31.09
CA VAL A 183 -12.94 -6.77 30.37
C VAL A 183 -12.15 -6.73 29.08
N PRO A 184 -12.80 -6.48 27.96
CA PRO A 184 -12.12 -6.33 26.70
C PRO A 184 -11.16 -5.13 26.76
N TYR A 185 -9.91 -5.37 26.37
CA TYR A 185 -8.96 -4.26 26.18
C TYR A 185 -9.46 -3.40 25.03
N ILE A 186 -9.65 -2.12 25.31
CA ILE A 186 -10.15 -1.16 24.33
C ILE A 186 -9.06 -0.13 24.04
N TYR A 187 -8.55 -0.15 22.82
CA TYR A 187 -7.62 0.85 22.32
C TYR A 187 -8.40 2.04 21.78
N LYS A 188 -8.21 3.20 22.38
CA LYS A 188 -8.80 4.47 21.94
C LYS A 188 -7.69 5.40 21.45
N HIS A 189 -7.82 5.87 20.23
CA HIS A 189 -6.91 6.87 19.66
C HIS A 189 -7.53 7.57 18.45
N VAL A 190 -6.77 8.51 17.86
CA VAL A 190 -7.10 9.04 16.54
C VAL A 190 -7.15 7.90 15.52
N PRO A 191 -8.08 7.95 14.55
CA PRO A 191 -8.30 6.86 13.59
C PRO A 191 -7.04 6.39 12.87
N HIS A 192 -6.16 7.31 12.53
CA HIS A 192 -4.86 7.04 11.93
C HIS A 192 -4.02 5.99 12.69
N TYR A 193 -3.88 6.13 14.00
CA TYR A 193 -3.09 5.16 14.79
C TYR A 193 -3.81 3.83 15.00
N LEU A 194 -5.13 3.85 15.13
CA LEU A 194 -5.91 2.62 15.22
C LEU A 194 -5.87 1.85 13.89
N TYR A 195 -5.84 2.55 12.76
CA TYR A 195 -5.61 1.98 11.46
C TYR A 195 -4.28 1.24 11.38
N GLU A 196 -3.18 1.89 11.83
CA GLU A 196 -1.86 1.28 11.87
C GLU A 196 -1.87 0.01 12.72
N ILE A 197 -2.41 0.05 13.94
CA ILE A 197 -2.49 -1.13 14.81
C ILE A 197 -3.29 -2.25 14.11
N MET A 198 -4.46 -1.93 13.59
CA MET A 198 -5.37 -2.90 13.01
C MET A 198 -4.74 -3.65 11.82
N PHE A 199 -4.09 -2.92 10.90
CA PHE A 199 -3.57 -3.55 9.70
C PHE A 199 -2.16 -4.14 9.85
N HIS A 200 -1.43 -3.80 10.92
CA HIS A 200 -0.16 -4.45 11.21
C HIS A 200 -0.32 -5.84 11.84
N VAL A 201 -1.27 -6.02 12.75
CA VAL A 201 -1.45 -7.31 13.44
C VAL A 201 -1.75 -8.48 12.49
N VAL A 202 -2.34 -8.21 11.32
CA VAL A 202 -2.66 -9.26 10.33
C VAL A 202 -1.45 -10.00 9.77
N TRP A 203 -0.26 -9.39 9.89
CA TRP A 203 0.98 -9.99 9.41
C TRP A 203 1.57 -11.03 10.36
N GLY A 204 1.09 -11.07 11.63
CA GLY A 204 1.60 -11.94 12.69
C GLY A 204 3.02 -11.57 13.14
N LEU A 205 3.41 -12.03 14.32
CA LEU A 205 4.69 -11.66 14.96
C LEU A 205 5.93 -12.04 14.15
N GLY A 206 5.85 -13.02 13.26
CA GLY A 206 6.95 -13.40 12.37
C GLY A 206 7.39 -12.30 11.39
N SER A 207 6.53 -11.31 11.14
CA SER A 207 6.83 -10.18 10.25
C SER A 207 7.10 -8.88 11.02
N LEU A 208 7.06 -8.90 12.35
CA LEU A 208 7.10 -7.73 13.23
C LEU A 208 8.28 -6.79 12.92
N GLU A 209 9.49 -7.35 12.77
CA GLU A 209 10.71 -6.55 12.58
C GLU A 209 10.66 -5.72 11.29
N ARG A 210 10.07 -6.24 10.24
CA ARG A 210 9.95 -5.56 8.94
C ARG A 210 8.76 -4.61 8.93
N GLU A 211 7.57 -5.15 9.11
CA GLU A 211 6.32 -4.42 8.92
C GLU A 211 6.16 -3.25 9.90
N SER A 212 6.66 -3.37 11.15
CA SER A 212 6.58 -2.28 12.13
C SER A 212 7.39 -1.02 11.78
N LYS A 213 8.19 -1.07 10.71
CA LYS A 213 8.95 0.09 10.19
C LYS A 213 8.20 0.82 9.08
N GLU A 214 7.11 0.26 8.59
CA GLU A 214 6.29 0.82 7.51
C GLU A 214 5.09 1.56 8.06
N SER A 215 4.69 2.66 7.43
CA SER A 215 3.45 3.36 7.77
C SER A 215 2.40 3.07 6.72
N TYR A 216 1.25 2.56 7.14
CA TYR A 216 0.13 2.22 6.28
C TYR A 216 -0.95 3.30 6.21
N ALA A 217 -1.00 4.18 7.18
CA ALA A 217 -2.03 5.21 7.25
C ALA A 217 -1.73 6.40 6.32
N LEU A 218 -1.55 6.12 5.03
CA LEU A 218 -1.37 7.15 4.02
C LEU A 218 -2.65 7.93 3.80
N ASP A 219 -2.50 9.21 3.46
CA ASP A 219 -3.62 10.10 3.18
C ASP A 219 -3.32 11.05 2.00
N TYR A 220 -4.31 11.86 1.68
CA TYR A 220 -4.22 12.92 0.67
C TYR A 220 -2.98 13.82 0.84
N HIS A 221 -2.60 14.17 2.08
CA HIS A 221 -1.47 15.09 2.31
C HIS A 221 -0.13 14.51 1.86
N HIS A 222 0.04 13.19 1.91
CA HIS A 222 1.24 12.53 1.39
C HIS A 222 1.31 12.67 -0.13
N ILE A 223 0.20 12.40 -0.82
CA ILE A 223 0.12 12.51 -2.28
C ILE A 223 0.32 13.97 -2.73
N ASP A 224 -0.39 14.91 -2.09
CA ASP A 224 -0.30 16.33 -2.39
C ASP A 224 1.12 16.86 -2.23
N LYS A 225 1.75 16.61 -1.09
CA LYS A 225 3.09 17.10 -0.75
C LYS A 225 4.19 16.54 -1.65
N TRP A 226 4.11 15.27 -2.03
CA TRP A 226 5.21 14.58 -2.70
C TRP A 226 5.07 14.52 -4.22
N ILE A 227 3.84 14.64 -4.73
CA ILE A 227 3.56 14.51 -6.15
C ILE A 227 2.81 15.74 -6.68
N CYS A 228 1.64 16.09 -6.10
CA CYS A 228 0.81 17.13 -6.71
C CYS A 228 1.48 18.49 -6.73
N GLN A 229 1.88 19.00 -5.57
CA GLN A 229 2.51 20.33 -5.49
C GLN A 229 3.85 20.44 -6.23
N PRO A 230 4.81 19.48 -6.10
CA PRO A 230 6.11 19.63 -6.75
C PRO A 230 6.08 19.52 -8.27
N TYR A 231 5.15 18.74 -8.85
CA TYR A 231 5.13 18.40 -10.27
C TYR A 231 3.87 18.82 -11.00
N ASN A 232 3.06 19.69 -10.37
CA ASN A 232 1.82 20.24 -10.93
C ASN A 232 0.81 19.18 -11.36
N TYR A 233 0.56 18.20 -10.46
CA TYR A 233 -0.50 17.22 -10.65
C TYR A 233 -1.74 17.60 -9.85
N LYS A 234 -2.89 17.12 -10.32
CA LYS A 234 -4.15 17.12 -9.57
C LYS A 234 -4.65 15.69 -9.41
N ILE A 235 -5.30 15.43 -8.29
CA ILE A 235 -6.08 14.22 -8.09
C ILE A 235 -7.39 14.37 -8.88
N VAL A 236 -7.53 13.57 -9.94
CA VAL A 236 -8.74 13.57 -10.77
C VAL A 236 -9.79 12.60 -10.25
N HIS A 237 -9.35 11.50 -9.63
CA HIS A 237 -10.22 10.54 -8.95
C HIS A 237 -9.58 10.05 -7.67
N GLN A 238 -10.41 9.84 -6.66
CA GLN A 238 -10.05 9.18 -5.40
C GLN A 238 -11.21 8.28 -4.99
N TYR A 239 -10.89 7.02 -4.67
CA TYR A 239 -11.87 6.07 -4.16
C TYR A 239 -11.24 5.10 -3.17
N GLU A 240 -12.09 4.44 -2.39
CA GLU A 240 -11.72 3.54 -1.29
C GLU A 240 -12.06 2.11 -1.69
N GLU A 241 -11.14 1.20 -1.41
CA GLU A 241 -11.32 -0.24 -1.61
C GLU A 241 -11.42 -0.93 -0.25
N TYR A 242 -12.46 -1.73 -0.08
CA TYR A 242 -12.71 -2.56 1.10
C TYR A 242 -12.55 -4.03 0.70
N ASP A 243 -11.39 -4.61 0.98
CA ASP A 243 -11.14 -6.03 0.75
C ASP A 243 -11.63 -6.85 1.95
N GLU A 244 -12.87 -7.34 1.85
CA GLU A 244 -13.52 -8.13 2.90
C GLU A 244 -12.77 -9.42 3.26
N THR A 245 -11.80 -9.85 2.46
CA THR A 245 -10.95 -11.01 2.80
C THR A 245 -10.08 -10.76 4.03
N TYR A 246 -9.85 -9.50 4.40
CA TYR A 246 -9.16 -9.13 5.63
C TYR A 246 -10.03 -9.30 6.88
N LEU A 247 -11.35 -9.18 6.79
CA LEU A 247 -12.24 -9.20 7.95
C LEU A 247 -12.09 -10.46 8.81
N PRO A 248 -12.07 -11.70 8.29
CA PRO A 248 -11.86 -12.90 9.10
C PRO A 248 -10.50 -12.94 9.81
N HIS A 249 -9.48 -12.31 9.23
CA HIS A 249 -8.16 -12.21 9.87
C HIS A 249 -8.18 -11.20 11.01
N LEU A 250 -8.83 -10.06 10.82
CA LEU A 250 -8.96 -9.00 11.81
C LEU A 250 -9.85 -9.42 12.98
N GLN A 251 -10.91 -10.21 12.72
CA GLN A 251 -11.81 -10.76 13.76
C GLN A 251 -11.11 -11.71 14.74
N LYS A 252 -9.92 -12.21 14.43
CA LYS A 252 -9.09 -12.95 15.39
C LYS A 252 -8.57 -12.04 16.49
N TYR A 253 -8.34 -10.78 16.18
CA TYR A 253 -7.76 -9.78 17.08
C TYR A 253 -8.80 -8.86 17.69
N PHE A 254 -9.76 -8.42 16.88
CA PHE A 254 -10.71 -7.37 17.27
C PHE A 254 -12.16 -7.81 17.06
N LYS A 255 -13.05 -7.31 17.92
CA LYS A 255 -14.50 -7.49 17.75
C LYS A 255 -14.98 -6.53 16.67
N LEU A 256 -15.18 -7.04 15.46
CA LEU A 256 -15.59 -6.29 14.28
C LEU A 256 -16.75 -6.99 13.58
N ASP A 257 -17.77 -6.24 13.23
CA ASP A 257 -18.88 -6.71 12.38
C ASP A 257 -18.60 -6.45 10.88
N SER A 258 -17.75 -5.45 10.58
CA SER A 258 -17.34 -5.06 9.24
C SER A 258 -16.00 -4.35 9.29
N LEU A 259 -15.37 -4.11 8.13
CA LEU A 259 -14.16 -3.29 8.05
C LEU A 259 -14.50 -1.83 8.41
N PRO A 260 -13.91 -1.26 9.48
CA PRO A 260 -14.17 0.13 9.85
C PRO A 260 -13.46 1.15 8.95
N TRP A 261 -12.46 0.71 8.19
CA TRP A 261 -11.69 1.52 7.25
C TRP A 261 -11.44 0.76 5.95
N PRO A 262 -11.18 1.47 4.84
CA PRO A 262 -10.75 0.83 3.60
C PRO A 262 -9.41 0.11 3.79
N THR A 263 -9.20 -0.93 3.04
CA THR A 263 -7.92 -1.65 2.98
C THR A 263 -6.93 -0.95 2.07
N LYS A 264 -7.45 -0.28 1.05
CA LYS A 264 -6.66 0.50 0.09
C LYS A 264 -7.37 1.80 -0.27
N ILE A 265 -6.58 2.80 -0.60
CA ILE A 265 -7.05 4.03 -1.28
C ILE A 265 -6.40 4.08 -2.64
N ILE A 266 -7.20 4.48 -3.61
CA ILE A 266 -6.75 4.66 -4.98
C ILE A 266 -6.80 6.16 -5.32
N TYR A 267 -5.69 6.66 -5.85
CA TYR A 267 -5.56 8.01 -6.38
C TYR A 267 -5.19 7.95 -7.86
N GLU A 268 -5.94 8.66 -8.69
CA GLU A 268 -5.59 8.90 -10.09
C GLU A 268 -5.14 10.35 -10.25
N LEU A 269 -3.93 10.54 -10.76
CA LEU A 269 -3.26 11.83 -10.86
C LEU A 269 -3.00 12.17 -12.32
N LYS A 270 -3.33 13.39 -12.73
CA LYS A 270 -2.98 13.93 -14.05
C LYS A 270 -2.26 15.26 -13.90
N LYS A 271 -1.33 15.56 -14.82
CA LYS A 271 -0.75 16.89 -14.91
C LYS A 271 -1.84 17.93 -15.17
N GLU A 272 -1.75 19.06 -14.52
CA GLU A 272 -2.58 20.22 -14.89
C GLU A 272 -2.05 20.82 -16.20
N ALA A 273 -2.96 21.09 -17.11
CA ALA A 273 -2.61 21.84 -18.32
C ALA A 273 -2.11 23.24 -17.92
N CYS A 274 -0.95 23.63 -18.42
CA CYS A 274 -0.42 24.99 -18.23
C CYS A 274 -1.27 26.02 -18.94
#